data_9ab846fe5d04566e095d7f4bd7617d2e
#
_entry.id   9ab846fe5d04566e095d7f4bd7617d2e
#
_cell.length_a   1.000
_cell.length_b   1.000
_cell.length_c   1.000
_cell.angle_alpha   90.00
_cell.angle_beta   90.00
_cell.angle_gamma   90.00
#
_symmetry.space_group_name_H-M   'P 1'
#
loop_
_entity.id
_entity.type
_entity.pdbx_description
1 polymer ?
#
loop_
_entity_poly.entity_id
_entity_poly.type
_entity_poly.pdbx_seq_one_letter_code
_entity_poly.pdbx_strand_id
1 'polypeptide(L)'
;MKAKGELVKAAKKLMWERGYEAVSPRDLLEESGAGQGSLYHHFKGKLDLASVALGEVSDEMRELARETVGTDGSALDRVIRYLDVARDGLKGCRMGRFAAESSIAEASLRKPVERYFRELQQILAGALREAQAGGEIAKRLDANELALMLITVVQGGFVVSRAYRDRNAINRATEMAKSLLKSLPTR
;
A
#
# COMPACT_ATOMS: atom_id res chain seq x y z
N MET A 1 -11.83 -22.41 13.79
CA MET A 1 -11.17 -21.08 13.82
C MET A 1 -9.74 -21.12 13.28
N LYS A 2 -8.89 -22.10 13.65
CA LYS A 2 -7.47 -22.17 13.21
C LYS A 2 -7.30 -22.23 11.69
N ALA A 3 -7.99 -23.15 11.00
CA ALA A 3 -7.87 -23.34 9.55
C ALA A 3 -8.27 -22.11 8.72
N LYS A 4 -9.31 -21.35 9.14
CA LYS A 4 -9.70 -20.11 8.49
C LYS A 4 -8.56 -19.07 8.52
N GLY A 5 -7.94 -18.88 9.67
CA GLY A 5 -6.82 -17.95 9.83
C GLY A 5 -5.60 -18.33 8.99
N GLU A 6 -5.26 -19.62 8.95
CA GLU A 6 -4.14 -20.10 8.13
C GLU A 6 -4.40 -19.92 6.62
N LEU A 7 -5.64 -20.11 6.14
CA LEU A 7 -6.01 -19.82 4.76
C LEU A 7 -5.87 -18.34 4.42
N VAL A 8 -6.33 -17.44 5.30
CA VAL A 8 -6.18 -15.99 5.10
C VAL A 8 -4.71 -15.58 5.08
N LYS A 9 -3.89 -16.14 5.99
CA LYS A 9 -2.45 -15.90 6.04
C LYS A 9 -1.75 -16.38 4.77
N ALA A 10 -2.08 -17.57 4.28
CA ALA A 10 -1.58 -18.11 3.02
C ALA A 10 -1.97 -17.20 1.84
N ALA A 11 -3.22 -16.74 1.79
CA ALA A 11 -3.70 -15.83 0.76
C ALA A 11 -2.92 -14.50 0.78
N LYS A 12 -2.74 -13.88 1.95
CA LYS A 12 -1.94 -12.64 2.09
C LYS A 12 -0.52 -12.80 1.55
N LYS A 13 0.14 -13.93 1.86
CA LYS A 13 1.51 -14.22 1.41
C LYS A 13 1.57 -14.46 -0.09
N LEU A 14 0.86 -15.49 -0.58
CA LEU A 14 0.96 -15.93 -1.97
C LEU A 14 0.50 -14.86 -2.96
N MET A 15 -0.59 -14.14 -2.64
CA MET A 15 -1.11 -13.10 -3.50
C MET A 15 -0.18 -11.89 -3.56
N TRP A 16 0.55 -11.57 -2.49
CA TRP A 16 1.60 -10.56 -2.57
C TRP A 16 2.79 -11.02 -3.42
N GLU A 17 3.22 -12.27 -3.26
CA GLU A 17 4.39 -12.80 -3.96
C GLU A 17 4.13 -13.04 -5.46
N ARG A 18 2.95 -13.58 -5.81
CA ARG A 18 2.63 -14.06 -7.16
C ARG A 18 1.52 -13.26 -7.85
N GLY A 19 0.69 -12.54 -7.11
CA GLY A 19 -0.56 -11.92 -7.58
C GLY A 19 -1.75 -12.84 -7.39
N TYR A 20 -2.96 -12.25 -7.40
CA TYR A 20 -4.20 -13.00 -7.25
C TYR A 20 -4.41 -13.99 -8.41
N GLU A 21 -4.16 -13.53 -9.65
CA GLU A 21 -4.46 -14.33 -10.85
C GLU A 21 -3.62 -15.60 -10.92
N ALA A 22 -2.35 -15.53 -10.51
CA ALA A 22 -1.41 -16.64 -10.56
C ALA A 22 -1.52 -17.65 -9.39
N VAL A 23 -2.36 -17.37 -8.39
CA VAL A 23 -2.55 -18.26 -7.22
C VAL A 23 -3.79 -19.13 -7.41
N SER A 24 -3.65 -20.44 -7.35
CA SER A 24 -4.76 -21.39 -7.41
C SER A 24 -5.31 -21.75 -6.02
N PRO A 25 -6.55 -22.28 -5.92
CA PRO A 25 -7.05 -22.86 -4.67
C PRO A 25 -6.14 -23.93 -4.08
N ARG A 26 -5.47 -24.71 -4.92
CA ARG A 26 -4.52 -25.75 -4.51
C ARG A 26 -3.29 -25.15 -3.82
N ASP A 27 -2.72 -24.06 -4.39
CA ASP A 27 -1.59 -23.36 -3.76
C ASP A 27 -1.95 -22.85 -2.36
N LEU A 28 -3.18 -22.34 -2.20
CA LEU A 28 -3.68 -21.84 -0.91
C LEU A 28 -3.81 -22.95 0.13
N LEU A 29 -4.28 -24.11 -0.28
CA LEU A 29 -4.39 -25.30 0.59
C LEU A 29 -3.01 -25.82 0.98
N GLU A 30 -2.09 -25.95 0.03
CA GLU A 30 -0.72 -26.40 0.26
C GLU A 30 0.03 -25.45 1.20
N GLU A 31 -0.03 -24.13 0.96
CA GLU A 31 0.64 -23.13 1.80
C GLU A 31 0.04 -23.06 3.21
N SER A 32 -1.29 -23.19 3.34
CA SER A 32 -1.97 -23.09 4.64
C SER A 32 -1.89 -24.37 5.47
N GLY A 33 -1.55 -25.51 4.87
CA GLY A 33 -1.66 -26.83 5.49
C GLY A 33 -3.11 -27.23 5.83
N ALA A 34 -4.11 -26.54 5.26
CA ALA A 34 -5.52 -26.84 5.51
C ALA A 34 -6.00 -28.02 4.66
N GLY A 35 -6.89 -28.84 5.22
CA GLY A 35 -7.50 -29.94 4.47
C GLY A 35 -8.34 -29.45 3.28
N GLN A 36 -8.50 -30.28 2.26
CA GLN A 36 -9.13 -29.93 0.99
C GLN A 36 -10.54 -29.35 1.11
N GLY A 37 -11.33 -29.81 2.08
CA GLY A 37 -12.67 -29.27 2.36
C GLY A 37 -12.69 -27.92 3.10
N SER A 38 -11.58 -27.53 3.73
CA SER A 38 -11.51 -26.33 4.59
C SER A 38 -11.78 -25.04 3.84
N LEU A 39 -11.28 -24.90 2.60
CA LEU A 39 -11.50 -23.69 1.81
C LEU A 39 -13.00 -23.44 1.62
N TYR A 40 -13.71 -24.44 1.12
CA TYR A 40 -15.14 -24.31 0.79
C TYR A 40 -16.06 -24.37 2.02
N HIS A 41 -15.55 -24.84 3.16
CA HIS A 41 -16.26 -24.74 4.44
C HIS A 41 -16.26 -23.29 4.98
N HIS A 42 -15.18 -22.54 4.76
CA HIS A 42 -15.02 -21.21 5.33
C HIS A 42 -15.28 -20.08 4.34
N PHE A 43 -15.13 -20.32 3.05
CA PHE A 43 -15.21 -19.32 1.98
C PHE A 43 -15.99 -19.87 0.78
N LYS A 44 -16.71 -18.99 0.09
CA LYS A 44 -17.44 -19.34 -1.15
C LYS A 44 -16.51 -19.67 -2.33
N GLY A 45 -15.21 -19.52 -2.14
CA GLY A 45 -14.18 -19.78 -3.14
C GLY A 45 -12.98 -18.85 -3.00
N LYS A 46 -12.06 -18.91 -3.98
CA LYS A 46 -10.83 -18.12 -4.02
C LYS A 46 -11.09 -16.60 -3.93
N LEU A 47 -12.12 -16.12 -4.64
CA LEU A 47 -12.46 -14.69 -4.67
C LEU A 47 -12.89 -14.19 -3.28
N ASP A 48 -13.71 -14.94 -2.57
CA ASP A 48 -14.19 -14.60 -1.24
C ASP A 48 -13.03 -14.57 -0.23
N LEU A 49 -12.17 -15.60 -0.25
CA LEU A 49 -10.95 -15.63 0.56
C LEU A 49 -10.02 -14.46 0.25
N ALA A 50 -9.82 -14.14 -1.04
CA ALA A 50 -8.99 -13.02 -1.47
C ALA A 50 -9.54 -11.68 -0.99
N SER A 51 -10.85 -11.47 -1.07
CA SER A 51 -11.52 -10.27 -0.60
C SER A 51 -11.30 -10.06 0.90
N VAL A 52 -11.43 -11.12 1.71
CA VAL A 52 -11.17 -11.07 3.15
C VAL A 52 -9.68 -10.77 3.42
N ALA A 53 -8.78 -11.49 2.75
CA ALA A 53 -7.33 -11.27 2.89
C ALA A 53 -6.91 -9.85 2.53
N LEU A 54 -7.44 -9.30 1.42
CA LEU A 54 -7.19 -7.91 1.01
C LEU A 54 -7.78 -6.89 1.98
N GLY A 55 -8.96 -7.17 2.52
CA GLY A 55 -9.56 -6.34 3.57
C GLY A 55 -8.63 -6.19 4.76
N GLU A 56 -8.11 -7.31 5.29
CA GLU A 56 -7.17 -7.30 6.40
C GLU A 56 -5.83 -6.61 6.04
N VAL A 57 -5.28 -6.87 4.85
CA VAL A 57 -4.06 -6.16 4.38
C VAL A 57 -4.30 -4.66 4.28
N SER A 58 -5.47 -4.24 3.77
CA SER A 58 -5.85 -2.83 3.71
C SER A 58 -5.87 -2.20 5.10
N ASP A 59 -6.48 -2.87 6.07
CA ASP A 59 -6.57 -2.37 7.44
C ASP A 59 -5.18 -2.27 8.10
N GLU A 60 -4.34 -3.30 7.98
CA GLU A 60 -2.95 -3.31 8.46
C GLU A 60 -2.13 -2.16 7.88
N MET A 61 -2.20 -1.96 6.56
CA MET A 61 -1.42 -0.93 5.89
C MET A 61 -1.92 0.49 6.18
N ARG A 62 -3.21 0.66 6.42
CA ARG A 62 -3.79 1.94 6.83
C ARG A 62 -3.36 2.32 8.24
N GLU A 63 -3.36 1.35 9.16
CA GLU A 63 -2.87 1.58 10.52
C GLU A 63 -1.38 1.92 10.51
N LEU A 64 -0.57 1.16 9.79
CA LEU A 64 0.86 1.47 9.61
C LEU A 64 1.08 2.87 9.02
N ALA A 65 0.25 3.33 8.09
CA ALA A 65 0.34 4.68 7.54
C ALA A 65 0.02 5.74 8.59
N ARG A 66 -1.01 5.54 9.42
CA ARG A 66 -1.34 6.45 10.53
C ARG A 66 -0.20 6.53 11.55
N GLU A 67 0.32 5.38 11.97
CA GLU A 67 1.45 5.30 12.90
C GLU A 67 2.71 5.97 12.33
N THR A 68 3.02 5.71 11.06
CA THR A 68 4.22 6.25 10.39
C THR A 68 4.15 7.76 10.26
N VAL A 69 3.03 8.30 9.80
CA VAL A 69 2.83 9.75 9.72
C VAL A 69 2.72 10.33 11.14
N GLY A 70 1.94 9.69 12.02
CA GLY A 70 1.84 10.05 13.42
C GLY A 70 1.45 11.50 13.67
N THR A 71 1.71 11.97 14.87
CA THR A 71 1.43 13.35 15.30
C THR A 71 2.68 14.10 15.79
N ASP A 72 3.77 13.40 16.07
CA ASP A 72 4.98 13.98 16.69
C ASP A 72 5.90 14.62 15.67
N GLY A 73 6.49 15.75 16.03
CA GLY A 73 7.40 16.52 15.20
C GLY A 73 6.69 17.50 14.27
N SER A 74 7.44 18.15 13.38
CA SER A 74 6.87 19.08 12.39
C SER A 74 5.99 18.31 11.41
N ALA A 75 4.99 19.01 10.86
CA ALA A 75 4.05 18.36 9.94
C ALA A 75 4.74 17.90 8.64
N LEU A 76 5.74 18.64 8.18
CA LEU A 76 6.55 18.25 7.03
C LEU A 76 7.41 17.02 7.35
N ASP A 77 8.02 16.93 8.54
CA ASP A 77 8.81 15.77 8.95
C ASP A 77 7.96 14.49 9.01
N ARG A 78 6.69 14.62 9.37
CA ARG A 78 5.72 13.51 9.36
C ARG A 78 5.51 12.94 7.96
N VAL A 79 5.38 13.82 6.94
CA VAL A 79 5.30 13.41 5.53
C VAL A 79 6.62 12.78 5.07
N ILE A 80 7.76 13.35 5.49
CA ILE A 80 9.09 12.82 5.19
C ILE A 80 9.27 11.41 5.77
N ARG A 81 8.84 11.15 7.01
CA ARG A 81 8.85 9.80 7.60
C ARG A 81 8.15 8.76 6.73
N TYR A 82 7.00 9.12 6.15
CA TYR A 82 6.32 8.23 5.21
C TYR A 82 7.19 7.92 3.97
N LEU A 83 7.91 8.88 3.43
CA LEU A 83 8.83 8.66 2.30
C LEU A 83 10.07 7.87 2.71
N ASP A 84 10.51 7.97 3.96
CA ASP A 84 11.67 7.26 4.53
C ASP A 84 11.40 5.78 4.88
N VAL A 85 10.14 5.35 4.88
CA VAL A 85 9.84 3.93 5.13
C VAL A 85 10.66 3.04 4.22
N ALA A 86 11.41 2.11 4.79
CA ALA A 86 12.21 1.15 4.03
C ALA A 86 11.32 0.27 3.16
N ARG A 87 11.58 0.25 1.86
CA ARG A 87 10.80 -0.51 0.87
C ARG A 87 11.70 -1.40 0.04
N ASP A 88 11.31 -2.66 -0.12
CA ASP A 88 11.95 -3.53 -1.12
C ASP A 88 11.32 -3.26 -2.49
N GLY A 89 12.02 -2.51 -3.34
CA GLY A 89 11.54 -2.13 -4.66
C GLY A 89 11.19 -3.31 -5.56
N LEU A 90 11.86 -4.47 -5.39
CA LEU A 90 11.59 -5.66 -6.19
C LEU A 90 10.36 -6.42 -5.69
N LYS A 91 10.08 -6.38 -4.39
CA LYS A 91 8.93 -7.06 -3.80
C LYS A 91 7.62 -6.36 -4.14
N GLY A 92 7.63 -5.02 -4.16
CA GLY A 92 6.48 -4.20 -4.54
C GLY A 92 5.51 -3.91 -3.40
N CYS A 93 4.55 -3.03 -3.66
CA CYS A 93 3.48 -2.68 -2.72
C CYS A 93 2.45 -3.80 -2.63
N ARG A 94 2.05 -4.18 -1.41
CA ARG A 94 1.03 -5.22 -1.18
C ARG A 94 -0.32 -4.89 -1.81
N MET A 95 -0.72 -3.61 -1.83
CA MET A 95 -1.98 -3.16 -2.44
C MET A 95 -1.79 -2.75 -3.91
N GLY A 96 -0.67 -2.08 -4.25
CA GLY A 96 -0.39 -1.62 -5.61
C GLY A 96 -0.25 -2.76 -6.62
N ARG A 97 0.16 -3.96 -6.18
CA ARG A 97 0.21 -5.14 -7.04
C ARG A 97 -1.17 -5.50 -7.60
N PHE A 98 -2.20 -5.50 -6.76
CA PHE A 98 -3.57 -5.81 -7.19
C PHE A 98 -4.14 -4.76 -8.15
N ALA A 99 -3.76 -3.49 -7.97
CA ALA A 99 -4.19 -2.42 -8.87
C ALA A 99 -3.72 -2.62 -10.32
N ALA A 100 -2.68 -3.43 -10.54
CA ALA A 100 -2.11 -3.72 -11.86
C ALA A 100 -2.66 -5.02 -12.49
N GLU A 101 -3.52 -5.76 -11.81
CA GLU A 101 -4.11 -7.01 -12.32
C GLU A 101 -5.49 -6.75 -12.93
N SER A 102 -5.90 -7.56 -13.94
CA SER A 102 -7.24 -7.43 -14.55
C SER A 102 -8.36 -7.74 -13.56
N SER A 103 -8.08 -8.58 -12.59
CA SER A 103 -8.97 -8.94 -11.47
C SER A 103 -9.43 -7.74 -10.62
N ILE A 104 -8.77 -6.58 -10.72
CA ILE A 104 -9.21 -5.34 -10.05
C ILE A 104 -10.60 -4.86 -10.55
N ALA A 105 -11.06 -5.35 -11.69
CA ALA A 105 -12.44 -5.11 -12.17
C ALA A 105 -13.50 -5.64 -11.18
N GLU A 106 -13.17 -6.70 -10.43
CA GLU A 106 -14.02 -7.25 -9.38
C GLU A 106 -14.14 -6.29 -8.20
N ALA A 107 -15.37 -5.85 -7.92
CA ALA A 107 -15.63 -4.85 -6.87
C ALA A 107 -15.15 -5.29 -5.48
N SER A 108 -15.22 -6.58 -5.17
CA SER A 108 -14.77 -7.17 -3.90
C SER A 108 -13.26 -7.08 -3.71
N LEU A 109 -12.47 -7.07 -4.77
CA LEU A 109 -11.02 -6.88 -4.74
C LEU A 109 -10.66 -5.39 -4.83
N ARG A 110 -11.37 -4.61 -5.66
CA ARG A 110 -11.11 -3.19 -5.86
C ARG A 110 -11.35 -2.36 -4.60
N LYS A 111 -12.47 -2.56 -3.89
CA LYS A 111 -12.87 -1.74 -2.74
C LYS A 111 -11.80 -1.66 -1.64
N PRO A 112 -11.18 -2.76 -1.17
CA PRO A 112 -10.10 -2.69 -0.19
C PRO A 112 -8.87 -1.90 -0.69
N VAL A 113 -8.52 -2.05 -1.97
CA VAL A 113 -7.40 -1.33 -2.60
C VAL A 113 -7.69 0.16 -2.69
N GLU A 114 -8.88 0.52 -3.18
CA GLU A 114 -9.34 1.91 -3.27
C GLU A 114 -9.38 2.57 -1.89
N ARG A 115 -9.94 1.88 -0.88
CA ARG A 115 -10.03 2.39 0.49
C ARG A 115 -8.65 2.69 1.07
N TYR A 116 -7.66 1.81 0.86
CA TYR A 116 -6.29 2.03 1.29
C TYR A 116 -5.69 3.31 0.68
N PHE A 117 -5.75 3.44 -0.65
CA PHE A 117 -5.13 4.58 -1.32
C PHE A 117 -5.83 5.90 -1.01
N ARG A 118 -7.17 5.92 -0.91
CA ARG A 118 -7.91 7.12 -0.52
C ARG A 118 -7.57 7.56 0.90
N GLU A 119 -7.50 6.64 1.83
CA GLU A 119 -7.19 6.99 3.22
C GLU A 119 -5.72 7.39 3.38
N LEU A 120 -4.78 6.72 2.70
CA LEU A 120 -3.39 7.16 2.66
C LEU A 120 -3.26 8.60 2.12
N GLN A 121 -4.00 8.93 1.05
CA GLN A 121 -4.04 10.28 0.52
C GLN A 121 -4.58 11.28 1.56
N GLN A 122 -5.64 10.93 2.27
CA GLN A 122 -6.21 11.79 3.32
C GLN A 122 -5.23 12.03 4.48
N ILE A 123 -4.54 10.97 4.93
CA ILE A 123 -3.52 11.06 5.99
C ILE A 123 -2.39 12.02 5.59
N LEU A 124 -1.82 11.83 4.40
CA LEU A 124 -0.75 12.68 3.89
C LEU A 124 -1.22 14.11 3.64
N ALA A 125 -2.40 14.28 3.03
CA ALA A 125 -2.97 15.61 2.78
C ALA A 125 -3.28 16.36 4.09
N GLY A 126 -3.67 15.65 5.14
CA GLY A 126 -3.84 16.22 6.49
C GLY A 126 -2.53 16.82 6.99
N ALA A 127 -1.45 16.04 7.00
CA ALA A 127 -0.13 16.51 7.43
C ALA A 127 0.41 17.65 6.54
N LEU A 128 0.17 17.59 5.21
CA LEU A 128 0.56 18.67 4.29
C LEU A 128 -0.20 19.96 4.56
N ARG A 129 -1.52 19.92 4.85
CA ARG A 129 -2.28 21.12 5.26
C ARG A 129 -1.76 21.71 6.55
N GLU A 130 -1.40 20.89 7.54
CA GLU A 130 -0.77 21.35 8.78
C GLU A 130 0.58 22.00 8.51
N ALA A 131 1.43 21.44 7.64
CA ALA A 131 2.69 22.03 7.21
C ALA A 131 2.49 23.39 6.51
N GLN A 132 1.45 23.51 5.68
CA GLN A 132 1.07 24.77 5.05
C GLN A 132 0.59 25.80 6.08
N ALA A 133 -0.22 25.39 7.04
CA ALA A 133 -0.70 26.28 8.11
C ALA A 133 0.46 26.76 8.99
N GLY A 134 1.43 25.87 9.28
CA GLY A 134 2.65 26.17 10.03
C GLY A 134 3.70 26.97 9.25
N GLY A 135 3.49 27.22 7.96
CA GLY A 135 4.46 27.95 7.11
C GLY A 135 5.69 27.11 6.72
N GLU A 136 5.63 25.80 6.85
CA GLU A 136 6.73 24.90 6.47
C GLU A 136 6.82 24.68 4.96
N ILE A 137 5.68 24.79 4.23
CA ILE A 137 5.59 24.73 2.76
C ILE A 137 4.57 25.75 2.23
N ALA A 138 4.67 26.06 0.94
CA ALA A 138 3.80 27.03 0.27
C ALA A 138 2.32 26.64 0.31
N LYS A 139 1.45 27.58 0.65
CA LYS A 139 -0.03 27.44 0.66
C LYS A 139 -0.65 27.31 -0.73
N ARG A 140 0.08 27.70 -1.79
CA ARG A 140 -0.43 27.71 -3.19
C ARG A 140 -0.66 26.34 -3.80
N LEU A 141 -0.08 25.27 -3.20
CA LEU A 141 -0.21 23.92 -3.70
C LEU A 141 -1.41 23.25 -3.04
N ASP A 142 -2.24 22.56 -3.83
CA ASP A 142 -3.29 21.74 -3.27
C ASP A 142 -2.70 20.54 -2.53
N ALA A 143 -3.02 20.41 -1.23
CA ALA A 143 -2.47 19.37 -0.38
C ALA A 143 -2.94 17.97 -0.79
N ASN A 144 -4.13 17.82 -1.38
CA ASN A 144 -4.62 16.51 -1.83
C ASN A 144 -3.88 16.07 -3.09
N GLU A 145 -3.63 17.00 -4.03
CA GLU A 145 -2.88 16.72 -5.26
C GLU A 145 -1.41 16.46 -4.95
N LEU A 146 -0.84 17.17 -3.98
CA LEU A 146 0.53 16.91 -3.52
C LEU A 146 0.63 15.54 -2.86
N ALA A 147 -0.33 15.16 -2.03
CA ALA A 147 -0.40 13.81 -1.44
C ALA A 147 -0.53 12.71 -2.52
N LEU A 148 -1.39 12.94 -3.53
CA LEU A 148 -1.54 12.02 -4.65
C LEU A 148 -0.24 11.87 -5.43
N MET A 149 0.46 12.96 -5.70
CA MET A 149 1.79 12.95 -6.35
C MET A 149 2.78 12.09 -5.54
N LEU A 150 2.87 12.26 -4.22
CA LEU A 150 3.78 11.49 -3.38
C LEU A 150 3.47 9.98 -3.42
N ILE A 151 2.19 9.62 -3.36
CA ILE A 151 1.75 8.23 -3.52
C ILE A 151 2.18 7.70 -4.89
N THR A 152 1.99 8.47 -5.95
CA THR A 152 2.35 8.10 -7.32
C THR A 152 3.85 7.91 -7.47
N VAL A 153 4.68 8.76 -6.84
CA VAL A 153 6.14 8.59 -6.80
C VAL A 153 6.52 7.24 -6.17
N VAL A 154 5.92 6.90 -5.03
CA VAL A 154 6.18 5.62 -4.35
C VAL A 154 5.73 4.44 -5.22
N GLN A 155 4.53 4.49 -5.81
CA GLN A 155 4.02 3.40 -6.65
C GLN A 155 4.82 3.27 -7.96
N GLY A 156 5.15 4.38 -8.61
CA GLY A 156 6.03 4.42 -9.78
C GLY A 156 7.43 3.89 -9.46
N GLY A 157 7.96 4.21 -8.28
CA GLY A 157 9.23 3.70 -7.77
C GLY A 157 9.27 2.17 -7.71
N PHE A 158 8.20 1.50 -7.28
CA PHE A 158 8.09 0.03 -7.33
C PHE A 158 8.10 -0.51 -8.76
N VAL A 159 7.37 0.13 -9.69
CA VAL A 159 7.33 -0.28 -11.10
C VAL A 159 8.73 -0.16 -11.73
N VAL A 160 9.38 0.98 -11.55
CA VAL A 160 10.72 1.26 -12.10
C VAL A 160 11.77 0.34 -11.49
N SER A 161 11.70 0.08 -10.17
CA SER A 161 12.61 -0.86 -9.51
C SER A 161 12.56 -2.25 -10.14
N ARG A 162 11.38 -2.73 -10.46
CA ARG A 162 11.19 -4.03 -11.13
C ARG A 162 11.71 -4.01 -12.58
N ALA A 163 11.38 -2.97 -13.35
CA ALA A 163 11.80 -2.82 -14.73
C ALA A 163 13.33 -2.78 -14.88
N TYR A 164 13.99 -2.07 -13.97
CA TYR A 164 15.45 -1.93 -13.96
C TYR A 164 16.17 -3.07 -13.23
N ARG A 165 15.43 -3.96 -12.54
CA ARG A 165 16.00 -4.94 -11.61
C ARG A 165 16.88 -4.29 -10.53
N ASP A 166 16.54 -3.06 -10.15
CA ASP A 166 17.26 -2.26 -9.17
C ASP A 166 16.38 -2.00 -7.94
N ARG A 167 16.70 -2.69 -6.85
CA ARG A 167 15.96 -2.57 -5.57
C ARG A 167 15.92 -1.14 -5.04
N ASN A 168 16.93 -0.33 -5.36
CA ASN A 168 17.12 1.00 -4.82
C ASN A 168 16.53 2.12 -5.68
N ALA A 169 15.96 1.83 -6.84
CA ALA A 169 15.36 2.86 -7.70
C ALA A 169 14.23 3.62 -6.97
N ILE A 170 13.39 2.93 -6.19
CA ILE A 170 12.36 3.55 -5.38
C ILE A 170 12.94 4.51 -4.34
N ASN A 171 14.05 4.13 -3.66
CA ASN A 171 14.68 4.98 -2.64
C ASN A 171 15.22 6.26 -3.27
N ARG A 172 15.84 6.19 -4.46
CA ARG A 172 16.29 7.41 -5.19
C ARG A 172 15.12 8.32 -5.54
N ALA A 173 13.98 7.76 -5.97
CA ALA A 173 12.78 8.55 -6.28
C ALA A 173 12.21 9.23 -5.04
N THR A 174 12.11 8.52 -3.90
CA THR A 174 11.61 9.09 -2.64
C THR A 174 12.58 10.13 -2.05
N GLU A 175 13.90 9.94 -2.16
CA GLU A 175 14.89 10.95 -1.77
C GLU A 175 14.73 12.25 -2.57
N MET A 176 14.54 12.14 -3.89
CA MET A 176 14.30 13.32 -4.73
C MET A 176 12.97 14.00 -4.35
N ALA A 177 11.92 13.23 -4.09
CA ALA A 177 10.64 13.79 -3.63
C ALA A 177 10.78 14.55 -2.31
N LYS A 178 11.55 14.02 -1.35
CA LYS A 178 11.86 14.72 -0.09
C LYS A 178 12.63 16.03 -0.33
N SER A 179 13.64 15.98 -1.20
CA SER A 179 14.42 17.17 -1.55
C SER A 179 13.55 18.26 -2.18
N LEU A 180 12.65 17.86 -3.09
CA LEU A 180 11.68 18.78 -3.70
C LEU A 180 10.72 19.38 -2.67
N LEU A 181 10.17 18.56 -1.76
CA LEU A 181 9.29 19.06 -0.68
C LEU A 181 9.99 20.11 0.18
N LYS A 182 11.24 19.84 0.59
CA LYS A 182 12.04 20.77 1.39
C LYS A 182 12.42 22.05 0.65
N SER A 183 12.46 22.03 -0.67
CA SER A 183 12.78 23.18 -1.51
C SER A 183 11.55 24.03 -1.88
N LEU A 184 10.33 23.57 -1.53
CA LEU A 184 9.12 24.35 -1.79
C LEU A 184 9.16 25.69 -1.03
N PRO A 185 8.92 26.81 -1.72
CA PRO A 185 8.96 28.12 -1.06
C PRO A 185 7.91 28.17 0.07
N THR A 186 8.24 28.85 1.15
CA THR A 186 7.33 29.08 2.28
C THR A 186 6.46 30.33 2.10
N ARG A 187 6.65 31.09 0.99
CA ARG A 187 5.94 32.33 0.65
C ARG A 187 5.37 32.25 -0.76
#